data_11d20bd09753cfdc39f011fcc151fd2b
#
_entry.id   11d20bd09753cfdc39f011fcc151fd2b
#
_cell.length_a   1.000
_cell.length_b   1.000
_cell.length_c   1.000
_cell.angle_alpha   90.00
_cell.angle_beta   90.00
_cell.angle_gamma   90.00
#
_symmetry.space_group_name_H-M   'P 1'
#
loop_
_entity.id
_entity.type
_entity.pdbx_description
1 polymer ?
#
loop_
_entity_poly.entity_id
_entity_poly.type
_entity_poly.pdbx_seq_one_letter_code
_entity_poly.pdbx_strand_id
1 'polypeptide(L)'
;ALNRSSGQWIQTKNNNSKLLVDKRNIEILGVIGDVTQWTPINKTRLWVYHLHYFDYVSGDIQSNDSATIKSIIDHWIEKNKMGKRPGWEPYPLSLRVVNWIKFALNGQSISGDVLDSLSLQAWYLSRNLEYHLYANHLFRNAMAFCFAGLFWDTKYSEKWLRKGTSIITKEL
;
A
#
# COMPACT_ATOMS: atom_id res chain seq x y z
N ALA A 1 7.50 12.58 -15.97
CA ALA A 1 7.95 11.78 -14.82
C ALA A 1 7.63 12.56 -13.54
N LEU A 2 7.07 11.88 -12.55
CA LEU A 2 6.84 12.47 -11.23
C LEU A 2 8.17 12.48 -10.46
N ASN A 3 8.58 13.65 -9.97
CA ASN A 3 9.78 13.77 -9.16
C ASN A 3 9.50 13.29 -7.74
N ARG A 4 10.45 12.55 -7.15
CA ARG A 4 10.42 12.19 -5.73
C ARG A 4 10.88 13.36 -4.87
N SER A 5 10.32 13.47 -3.67
CA SER A 5 10.81 14.39 -2.65
C SER A 5 12.25 14.06 -2.22
N SER A 6 13.05 15.09 -1.94
CA SER A 6 14.41 14.97 -1.42
C SER A 6 14.50 14.81 0.11
N GLY A 7 13.35 14.65 0.79
CA GLY A 7 13.28 14.50 2.24
C GLY A 7 14.01 13.24 2.76
N GLN A 8 14.49 13.30 4.00
CA GLN A 8 15.07 12.15 4.67
C GLN A 8 13.99 11.25 5.26
N TRP A 9 14.11 9.94 5.00
CA TRP A 9 13.31 8.91 5.63
C TRP A 9 14.07 8.27 6.79
N ILE A 10 13.47 8.28 7.98
CA ILE A 10 14.00 7.53 9.11
C ILE A 10 13.37 6.14 9.10
N GLN A 11 14.18 5.15 8.81
CA GLN A 11 13.73 3.77 8.79
C GLN A 11 13.34 3.32 10.22
N THR A 12 12.08 2.97 10.40
CA THR A 12 11.62 2.33 11.63
C THR A 12 11.80 0.82 11.51
N LYS A 13 12.45 0.20 12.49
CA LYS A 13 12.48 -1.27 12.58
C LYS A 13 11.05 -1.77 12.80
N ASN A 14 10.54 -2.46 11.82
CA ASN A 14 9.25 -3.11 11.94
C ASN A 14 9.49 -4.56 12.33
N ASN A 15 9.12 -4.93 13.54
CA ASN A 15 9.24 -6.30 14.07
C ASN A 15 8.17 -7.25 13.50
N ASN A 16 7.56 -6.92 12.37
CA ASN A 16 6.57 -7.80 11.76
C ASN A 16 7.26 -9.05 11.23
N SER A 17 6.93 -10.17 11.86
CA SER A 17 7.31 -11.50 11.47
C SER A 17 7.06 -11.74 9.97
N LYS A 18 7.94 -12.54 9.35
CA LYS A 18 7.82 -13.00 7.98
C LYS A 18 6.41 -13.56 7.74
N LEU A 19 5.60 -12.83 7.00
CA LEU A 19 4.30 -13.33 6.53
C LEU A 19 4.48 -14.20 5.27
N LEU A 20 5.54 -13.98 4.47
CA LEU A 20 5.89 -14.86 3.36
C LEU A 20 6.50 -16.16 3.89
N VAL A 21 5.81 -17.26 3.64
CA VAL A 21 6.28 -18.62 3.97
C VAL A 21 7.32 -19.08 2.94
N ASP A 22 7.06 -18.78 1.66
CA ASP A 22 7.96 -19.02 0.52
C ASP A 22 7.66 -17.99 -0.60
N LYS A 23 8.21 -18.23 -1.79
CA LYS A 23 8.06 -17.32 -2.95
C LYS A 23 6.61 -17.16 -3.44
N ARG A 24 5.69 -18.02 -3.00
CA ARG A 24 4.32 -18.07 -3.50
C ARG A 24 3.27 -18.11 -2.40
N ASN A 25 3.65 -18.52 -1.21
CA ASN A 25 2.72 -18.71 -0.10
C ASN A 25 2.93 -17.66 0.98
N ILE A 26 1.82 -17.16 1.49
CA ILE A 26 1.74 -16.20 2.58
C ILE A 26 0.86 -16.74 3.69
N GLU A 27 1.26 -16.52 4.93
CA GLU A 27 0.42 -16.78 6.10
C GLU A 27 -0.27 -15.46 6.53
N ILE A 28 -1.60 -15.46 6.52
CA ILE A 28 -2.44 -14.36 6.95
C ILE A 28 -3.45 -14.90 7.96
N LEU A 29 -3.48 -14.32 9.15
CA LEU A 29 -4.39 -14.73 10.24
C LEU A 29 -4.32 -16.23 10.56
N GLY A 30 -3.11 -16.81 10.53
CA GLY A 30 -2.88 -18.24 10.77
C GLY A 30 -3.30 -19.15 9.59
N VAL A 31 -3.63 -18.60 8.43
CA VAL A 31 -4.08 -19.36 7.27
C VAL A 31 -3.16 -19.10 6.08
N ILE A 32 -2.56 -20.16 5.54
CA ILE A 32 -1.68 -20.09 4.36
C ILE A 32 -2.50 -19.98 3.08
N GLY A 33 -2.05 -19.14 2.14
CA GLY A 33 -2.63 -18.99 0.82
C GLY A 33 -1.64 -18.51 -0.22
N ASP A 34 -2.02 -18.65 -1.49
CA ASP A 34 -1.20 -18.24 -2.64
C ASP A 34 -1.31 -16.73 -2.87
N VAL A 35 -0.16 -16.02 -2.85
CA VAL A 35 -0.09 -14.56 -3.07
C VAL A 35 -0.50 -14.14 -4.47
N THR A 36 -0.61 -15.05 -5.42
CA THR A 36 -1.02 -14.76 -6.80
C THR A 36 -2.52 -14.89 -7.04
N GLN A 37 -3.24 -15.45 -6.07
CA GLN A 37 -4.70 -15.56 -6.11
C GLN A 37 -5.36 -14.41 -5.36
N TRP A 38 -5.57 -13.28 -6.04
CA TRP A 38 -6.04 -12.03 -5.41
C TRP A 38 -7.48 -12.06 -4.90
N THR A 39 -8.29 -13.03 -5.32
CA THR A 39 -9.67 -13.24 -4.85
C THR A 39 -10.00 -14.71 -4.71
N PRO A 40 -9.29 -15.47 -3.85
CA PRO A 40 -9.51 -16.89 -3.70
C PRO A 40 -10.88 -17.16 -3.07
N ILE A 41 -11.65 -18.09 -3.67
CA ILE A 41 -13.02 -18.43 -3.24
C ILE A 41 -13.04 -19.10 -1.86
N ASN A 42 -11.98 -19.83 -1.52
CA ASN A 42 -11.85 -20.59 -0.29
C ASN A 42 -11.27 -19.82 0.90
N LYS A 43 -11.12 -18.49 0.80
CA LYS A 43 -10.64 -17.63 1.86
C LYS A 43 -11.71 -16.64 2.31
N THR A 44 -11.66 -16.23 3.57
CA THR A 44 -12.57 -15.22 4.11
C THR A 44 -12.31 -13.85 3.47
N ARG A 45 -13.32 -12.97 3.43
CA ARG A 45 -13.15 -11.60 2.94
C ARG A 45 -12.06 -10.86 3.71
N LEU A 46 -11.95 -11.07 5.01
CA LEU A 46 -10.91 -10.47 5.85
C LEU A 46 -9.50 -10.92 5.42
N TRP A 47 -9.31 -12.23 5.15
CA TRP A 47 -8.05 -12.76 4.63
C TRP A 47 -7.67 -12.10 3.30
N VAL A 48 -8.63 -12.00 2.39
CA VAL A 48 -8.43 -11.36 1.07
C VAL A 48 -8.07 -9.88 1.23
N TYR A 49 -8.69 -9.17 2.15
CA TYR A 49 -8.35 -7.78 2.45
C TYR A 49 -6.90 -7.66 2.91
N HIS A 50 -6.45 -8.47 3.86
CA HIS A 50 -5.07 -8.49 4.33
C HIS A 50 -4.07 -8.78 3.21
N LEU A 51 -4.41 -9.67 2.27
CA LEU A 51 -3.58 -9.91 1.09
C LEU A 51 -3.36 -8.61 0.28
N HIS A 52 -4.40 -7.79 0.14
CA HIS A 52 -4.33 -6.51 -0.58
C HIS A 52 -3.71 -5.36 0.23
N TYR A 53 -3.50 -5.50 1.54
CA TYR A 53 -2.81 -4.49 2.35
C TYR A 53 -1.32 -4.42 2.07
N PHE A 54 -0.71 -5.53 1.68
CA PHE A 54 0.75 -5.62 1.50
C PHE A 54 1.55 -5.36 2.78
N ASP A 55 1.02 -5.71 3.95
CA ASP A 55 1.75 -5.54 5.22
C ASP A 55 3.07 -6.33 5.24
N TYR A 56 3.11 -7.43 4.49
CA TYR A 56 4.27 -8.31 4.34
C TYR A 56 5.45 -7.70 3.57
N VAL A 57 5.29 -6.54 2.95
CA VAL A 57 6.39 -5.83 2.27
C VAL A 57 7.06 -4.77 3.14
N SER A 58 6.58 -4.53 4.35
CA SER A 58 7.08 -3.47 5.24
C SER A 58 8.06 -3.94 6.30
N GLY A 59 8.38 -5.25 6.36
CA GLY A 59 9.31 -5.84 7.31
C GLY A 59 10.79 -5.71 6.91
N ASP A 60 11.68 -6.32 7.69
CA ASP A 60 13.11 -6.47 7.37
C ASP A 60 13.24 -7.40 6.14
N ILE A 61 13.40 -6.78 4.97
CA ILE A 61 13.47 -7.48 3.69
C ILE A 61 14.91 -7.82 3.40
N GLN A 62 15.24 -9.10 3.45
CA GLN A 62 16.52 -9.59 2.97
C GLN A 62 16.61 -9.47 1.43
N SER A 63 17.81 -9.36 0.88
CA SER A 63 18.01 -9.16 -0.56
C SER A 63 17.30 -10.18 -1.44
N ASN A 64 17.21 -11.44 -0.99
CA ASN A 64 16.53 -12.51 -1.72
C ASN A 64 15.00 -12.39 -1.71
N ASP A 65 14.44 -11.75 -0.68
CA ASP A 65 13.00 -11.53 -0.58
C ASP A 65 12.55 -10.32 -1.44
N SER A 66 13.46 -9.36 -1.68
CA SER A 66 13.16 -8.16 -2.46
C SER A 66 12.71 -8.46 -3.89
N ALA A 67 13.37 -9.39 -4.58
CA ALA A 67 12.98 -9.79 -5.95
C ALA A 67 11.61 -10.45 -5.97
N THR A 68 11.32 -11.30 -4.99
CA THR A 68 10.01 -11.95 -4.83
C THR A 68 8.92 -10.91 -4.60
N ILE A 69 9.13 -9.95 -3.70
CA ILE A 69 8.16 -8.89 -3.41
C ILE A 69 7.90 -8.03 -4.65
N LYS A 70 8.93 -7.66 -5.39
CA LYS A 70 8.78 -6.92 -6.67
C LYS A 70 7.90 -7.69 -7.66
N SER A 71 8.16 -8.99 -7.84
CA SER A 71 7.35 -9.84 -8.71
C SER A 71 5.88 -9.92 -8.26
N ILE A 72 5.63 -9.96 -6.95
CA ILE A 72 4.27 -9.95 -6.39
C ILE A 72 3.58 -8.60 -6.67
N ILE A 73 4.29 -7.49 -6.52
CA ILE A 73 3.78 -6.14 -6.81
C ILE A 73 3.43 -6.01 -8.30
N ASP A 74 4.34 -6.41 -9.19
CA ASP A 74 4.13 -6.36 -10.64
C ASP A 74 2.93 -7.22 -11.07
N HIS A 75 2.83 -8.42 -10.52
CA HIS A 75 1.68 -9.31 -10.75
C HIS A 75 0.37 -8.71 -10.21
N TRP A 76 0.42 -8.02 -9.06
CA TRP A 76 -0.76 -7.32 -8.54
C TRP A 76 -1.23 -6.22 -9.52
N ILE A 77 -0.31 -5.40 -10.04
CA ILE A 77 -0.60 -4.34 -11.01
C ILE A 77 -1.24 -4.91 -12.28
N GLU A 78 -0.70 -6.03 -12.76
CA GLU A 78 -1.24 -6.70 -13.94
C GLU A 78 -2.68 -7.19 -13.74
N LYS A 79 -2.94 -7.86 -12.60
CA LYS A 79 -4.21 -8.58 -12.35
C LYS A 79 -5.31 -7.75 -11.72
N ASN A 80 -4.97 -6.62 -11.10
CA ASN A 80 -5.93 -5.78 -10.37
C ASN A 80 -6.06 -4.40 -11.01
N LYS A 81 -6.73 -4.35 -12.16
CA LYS A 81 -6.97 -3.09 -12.87
C LYS A 81 -7.81 -2.14 -12.02
N MET A 82 -7.68 -0.84 -12.28
CA MET A 82 -8.35 0.23 -11.54
C MET A 82 -9.84 -0.06 -11.32
N GLY A 83 -10.30 0.09 -10.08
CA GLY A 83 -11.68 -0.17 -9.67
C GLY A 83 -12.02 -1.62 -9.37
N LYS A 84 -11.13 -2.59 -9.63
CA LYS A 84 -11.39 -4.01 -9.34
C LYS A 84 -11.38 -4.28 -7.83
N ARG A 85 -12.52 -4.71 -7.31
CA ARG A 85 -12.69 -5.06 -5.89
C ARG A 85 -12.09 -6.45 -5.57
N PRO A 86 -11.65 -6.69 -4.32
CA PRO A 86 -11.62 -5.74 -3.21
C PRO A 86 -10.37 -4.83 -3.19
N GLY A 87 -9.38 -5.10 -4.04
CA GLY A 87 -8.09 -4.41 -4.02
C GLY A 87 -8.15 -2.88 -4.19
N TRP A 88 -9.19 -2.36 -4.86
CA TRP A 88 -9.40 -0.93 -5.06
C TRP A 88 -10.43 -0.32 -4.11
N GLU A 89 -10.92 -1.06 -3.13
CA GLU A 89 -11.68 -0.46 -2.03
C GLU A 89 -10.78 0.46 -1.21
N PRO A 90 -11.29 1.61 -0.70
CA PRO A 90 -10.44 2.65 -0.12
C PRO A 90 -9.56 2.18 1.04
N TYR A 91 -10.06 1.30 1.90
CA TYR A 91 -9.30 0.84 3.05
C TYR A 91 -8.09 -0.03 2.66
N PRO A 92 -8.23 -1.16 1.90
CA PRO A 92 -7.09 -1.91 1.42
C PRO A 92 -6.12 -1.08 0.57
N LEU A 93 -6.65 -0.20 -0.26
CA LEU A 93 -5.86 0.69 -1.10
C LEU A 93 -4.99 1.63 -0.28
N SER A 94 -5.54 2.21 0.79
CA SER A 94 -4.81 3.12 1.68
C SER A 94 -3.61 2.45 2.33
N LEU A 95 -3.81 1.25 2.88
CA LEU A 95 -2.75 0.48 3.52
C LEU A 95 -1.66 0.09 2.50
N ARG A 96 -2.06 -0.36 1.32
CA ARG A 96 -1.12 -0.71 0.25
C ARG A 96 -0.28 0.47 -0.22
N VAL A 97 -0.87 1.64 -0.43
CA VAL A 97 -0.13 2.85 -0.80
C VAL A 97 0.96 3.15 0.23
N VAL A 98 0.63 3.13 1.52
CA VAL A 98 1.60 3.35 2.59
C VAL A 98 2.70 2.29 2.57
N ASN A 99 2.36 1.02 2.44
CA ASN A 99 3.32 -0.08 2.49
C ASN A 99 4.25 -0.10 1.27
N TRP A 100 3.75 0.19 0.07
CA TRP A 100 4.61 0.29 -1.11
C TRP A 100 5.54 1.51 -1.08
N ILE A 101 5.07 2.64 -0.53
CA ILE A 101 5.93 3.81 -0.31
C ILE A 101 7.03 3.48 0.70
N LYS A 102 6.69 2.83 1.83
CA LYS A 102 7.69 2.37 2.80
C LYS A 102 8.70 1.41 2.18
N PHE A 103 8.25 0.46 1.35
CA PHE A 103 9.13 -0.44 0.61
C PHE A 103 10.15 0.33 -0.23
N ALA A 104 9.69 1.33 -0.98
CA ALA A 104 10.57 2.19 -1.78
C ALA A 104 11.55 3.02 -0.94
N LEU A 105 11.08 3.57 0.20
CA LEU A 105 11.88 4.39 1.11
C LEU A 105 12.91 3.59 1.89
N ASN A 106 12.67 2.30 2.09
CA ASN A 106 13.64 1.37 2.70
C ASN A 106 14.76 0.93 1.73
N GLY A 107 14.98 1.69 0.67
CA GLY A 107 16.09 1.47 -0.27
C GLY A 107 15.81 0.43 -1.35
N GLN A 108 14.57 -0.06 -1.44
CA GLN A 108 14.20 -0.99 -2.49
C GLN A 108 13.98 -0.26 -3.81
N SER A 109 14.66 -0.71 -4.88
CA SER A 109 14.43 -0.19 -6.22
C SER A 109 13.04 -0.59 -6.69
N ILE A 110 12.21 0.36 -7.12
CA ILE A 110 10.90 0.14 -7.72
C ILE A 110 10.88 0.65 -9.15
N SER A 111 10.13 -0.04 -10.03
CA SER A 111 10.03 0.30 -11.46
C SER A 111 9.16 1.54 -11.68
N GLY A 112 9.23 2.10 -12.90
CA GLY A 112 8.34 3.18 -13.32
C GLY A 112 6.86 2.79 -13.24
N ASP A 113 6.53 1.55 -13.61
CA ASP A 113 5.16 1.03 -13.56
C ASP A 113 4.61 1.01 -12.13
N VAL A 114 5.44 0.68 -11.13
CA VAL A 114 5.05 0.75 -9.72
C VAL A 114 4.82 2.18 -9.27
N LEU A 115 5.66 3.13 -9.71
CA LEU A 115 5.50 4.56 -9.43
C LEU A 115 4.22 5.12 -10.05
N ASP A 116 3.92 4.75 -11.29
CA ASP A 116 2.71 5.15 -11.99
C ASP A 116 1.48 4.56 -11.33
N SER A 117 1.54 3.28 -10.94
CA SER A 117 0.46 2.63 -10.19
C SER A 117 0.21 3.30 -8.83
N LEU A 118 1.26 3.65 -8.07
CA LEU A 118 1.13 4.39 -6.80
C LEU A 118 0.45 5.74 -6.99
N SER A 119 0.84 6.48 -8.03
CA SER A 119 0.22 7.77 -8.35
C SER A 119 -1.25 7.62 -8.70
N LEU A 120 -1.58 6.62 -9.51
CA LEU A 120 -2.96 6.29 -9.89
C LEU A 120 -3.79 5.88 -8.66
N GLN A 121 -3.23 5.11 -7.75
CA GLN A 121 -3.87 4.69 -6.51
C GLN A 121 -4.17 5.89 -5.59
N ALA A 122 -3.20 6.79 -5.39
CA ALA A 122 -3.40 8.00 -4.60
C ALA A 122 -4.46 8.93 -5.23
N TRP A 123 -4.44 9.07 -6.55
CA TRP A 123 -5.45 9.83 -7.28
C TRP A 123 -6.85 9.20 -7.13
N TYR A 124 -6.98 7.88 -7.32
CA TYR A 124 -8.23 7.17 -7.16
C TYR A 124 -8.80 7.30 -5.75
N LEU A 125 -7.95 7.11 -4.73
CA LEU A 125 -8.32 7.28 -3.33
C LEU A 125 -8.86 8.68 -3.07
N SER A 126 -8.27 9.73 -3.69
CA SER A 126 -8.68 11.11 -3.48
C SER A 126 -10.12 11.40 -3.91
N ARG A 127 -10.70 10.54 -4.74
CA ARG A 127 -12.07 10.62 -5.26
C ARG A 127 -13.04 9.64 -4.61
N ASN A 128 -12.54 8.69 -3.81
CA ASN A 128 -13.33 7.60 -3.24
C ASN A 128 -13.14 7.46 -1.73
N LEU A 129 -13.14 8.58 -0.99
CA LEU A 129 -12.98 8.55 0.47
C LEU A 129 -14.20 7.97 1.17
N GLU A 130 -13.95 7.21 2.22
CA GLU A 130 -14.99 6.57 3.05
C GLU A 130 -15.42 7.48 4.20
N TYR A 131 -15.99 8.63 3.91
CA TYR A 131 -16.49 9.58 4.94
C TYR A 131 -17.58 9.02 5.85
N HIS A 132 -18.29 7.99 5.40
CA HIS A 132 -19.39 7.37 6.12
C HIS A 132 -18.95 6.26 7.08
N LEU A 133 -17.69 5.82 6.97
CA LEU A 133 -17.08 4.84 7.85
C LEU A 133 -16.09 5.57 8.76
N TYR A 134 -16.64 6.14 9.87
CA TYR A 134 -15.86 6.96 10.81
C TYR A 134 -14.66 6.23 11.44
N ALA A 135 -13.76 7.01 12.03
CA ALA A 135 -12.58 6.59 12.78
C ALA A 135 -11.48 5.91 11.92
N ASN A 136 -11.33 4.60 12.03
CA ASN A 136 -10.18 3.90 11.49
C ASN A 136 -10.04 3.98 9.96
N HIS A 137 -11.14 3.94 9.20
CA HIS A 137 -11.10 3.96 7.74
C HIS A 137 -10.65 5.32 7.21
N LEU A 138 -11.31 6.38 7.65
CA LEU A 138 -10.98 7.73 7.22
C LEU A 138 -9.56 8.13 7.65
N PHE A 139 -9.16 7.74 8.87
CA PHE A 139 -7.79 7.96 9.34
C PHE A 139 -6.75 7.26 8.47
N ARG A 140 -6.97 6.00 8.07
CA ARG A 140 -6.07 5.28 7.15
C ARG A 140 -6.01 5.91 5.77
N ASN A 141 -7.15 6.40 5.25
CA ASN A 141 -7.18 7.16 4.00
C ASN A 141 -6.33 8.44 4.11
N ALA A 142 -6.46 9.17 5.22
CA ALA A 142 -5.69 10.38 5.48
C ALA A 142 -4.18 10.11 5.60
N MET A 143 -3.79 9.03 6.30
CA MET A 143 -2.39 8.59 6.35
C MET A 143 -1.82 8.33 4.96
N ALA A 144 -2.57 7.63 4.08
CA ALA A 144 -2.12 7.37 2.72
C ALA A 144 -1.88 8.68 1.94
N PHE A 145 -2.71 9.71 2.14
CA PHE A 145 -2.47 11.03 1.56
C PHE A 145 -1.23 11.72 2.11
N CYS A 146 -0.98 11.64 3.41
CA CYS A 146 0.24 12.20 3.98
C CYS A 146 1.49 11.50 3.39
N PHE A 147 1.49 10.17 3.32
CA PHE A 147 2.58 9.42 2.71
C PHE A 147 2.77 9.78 1.24
N ALA A 148 1.71 9.76 0.43
CA ALA A 148 1.78 10.13 -0.98
C ALA A 148 2.20 11.59 -1.18
N GLY A 149 1.69 12.50 -0.34
CA GLY A 149 2.03 13.91 -0.39
C GLY A 149 3.49 14.21 -0.04
N LEU A 150 4.09 13.42 0.86
CA LEU A 150 5.50 13.55 1.22
C LEU A 150 6.44 12.81 0.25
N PHE A 151 5.94 11.75 -0.40
CA PHE A 151 6.74 10.92 -1.30
C PHE A 151 7.00 11.57 -2.66
N TRP A 152 6.04 12.35 -3.16
CA TRP A 152 6.13 13.04 -4.44
C TRP A 152 6.41 14.54 -4.25
N ASP A 153 7.09 15.15 -5.23
CA ASP A 153 7.29 16.59 -5.34
C ASP A 153 6.49 17.13 -6.55
N THR A 154 5.21 17.39 -6.34
CA THR A 154 4.29 17.88 -7.38
C THR A 154 3.16 18.72 -6.76
N LYS A 155 2.48 19.52 -7.59
CA LYS A 155 1.27 20.23 -7.17
C LYS A 155 0.12 19.33 -6.68
N TYR A 156 0.11 18.06 -7.07
CA TYR A 156 -0.87 17.09 -6.58
C TYR A 156 -0.51 16.57 -5.19
N SER A 157 0.77 16.34 -4.94
CA SER A 157 1.26 15.89 -3.64
C SER A 157 1.00 16.91 -2.54
N GLU A 158 1.17 18.20 -2.81
CA GLU A 158 0.78 19.25 -1.86
C GLU A 158 -0.71 19.21 -1.51
N LYS A 159 -1.57 18.96 -2.50
CA LYS A 159 -3.02 18.82 -2.27
C LYS A 159 -3.35 17.60 -1.43
N TRP A 160 -2.69 16.48 -1.69
CA TRP A 160 -2.85 15.26 -0.88
C TRP A 160 -2.39 15.47 0.54
N LEU A 161 -1.21 16.07 0.75
CA LEU A 161 -0.68 16.35 2.07
C LEU A 161 -1.64 17.24 2.87
N ARG A 162 -2.09 18.36 2.29
CA ARG A 162 -3.07 19.25 2.94
C ARG A 162 -4.38 18.55 3.27
N LYS A 163 -4.87 17.69 2.36
CA LYS A 163 -6.09 16.92 2.60
C LYS A 163 -5.90 15.91 3.74
N GLY A 164 -4.80 15.15 3.74
CA GLY A 164 -4.47 14.18 4.77
C GLY A 164 -4.34 14.82 6.15
N THR A 165 -3.55 15.87 6.27
CA THR A 165 -3.36 16.59 7.54
C THR A 165 -4.66 17.21 8.03
N SER A 166 -5.47 17.82 7.14
CA SER A 166 -6.77 18.39 7.52
C SER A 166 -7.75 17.35 8.08
N ILE A 167 -7.77 16.13 7.51
CA ILE A 167 -8.62 15.06 8.03
C ILE A 167 -8.10 14.60 9.40
N ILE A 168 -6.80 14.34 9.54
CA ILE A 168 -6.21 13.90 10.82
C ILE A 168 -6.49 14.91 11.92
N THR A 169 -6.32 16.22 11.66
CA THR A 169 -6.56 17.26 12.66
C THR A 169 -8.03 17.38 13.10
N LYS A 170 -8.97 16.95 12.26
CA LYS A 170 -10.41 16.98 12.58
C LYS A 170 -10.88 15.73 13.32
N GLU A 171 -10.17 14.61 13.19
CA GLU A 171 -10.50 13.33 13.82
C GLU A 171 -9.82 13.16 15.20
N LEU A 172 -8.86 14.04 15.53
CA LEU A 172 -8.22 14.15 16.86
C LEU A 172 -8.94 15.14 17.75
#